data_28e51a2658ba8e4c304e71b0a994360c
#
_entry.id   28e51a2658ba8e4c304e71b0a994360c
#
_cell.length_a   1.000
_cell.length_b   1.000
_cell.length_c   1.000
_cell.angle_alpha   90.00
_cell.angle_beta   90.00
_cell.angle_gamma   90.00
#
_symmetry.space_group_name_H-M   'P 1'
#
loop_
_entity.id
_entity.type
_entity.pdbx_description
1 polymer ?
#
loop_
_entity_poly.entity_id
_entity_poly.type
_entity_poly.pdbx_seq_one_letter_code
_entity_poly.pdbx_strand_id
1 'polypeptide(L)'
;MKYYRYSNILIYGCLFLVLGLMSCKKDYLTDGGLAKANTSYNTYDYLANNAYHQFDTVIMIIDHFGLKDSVNMAGTFFAPTDYSISRFMITDTVSSLDELYAHISSKFLTQFMFSDTAITLANATASVKTYPNWADTICGIKKTAFTYGAANSTFTYYILQYVQINGVLDGSSGVPDDDPEDAVLNCQTTGIKTSSGTNLNVLANTTDIKGR
;
A
#
# COMPACT_ATOMS: atom_id res chain seq x y z
N MET A 1 -59.83 28.06 -28.07
CA MET A 1 -58.98 26.83 -28.33
C MET A 1 -57.47 27.05 -28.47
N LYS A 2 -56.91 28.24 -28.24
CA LYS A 2 -55.44 28.47 -28.35
C LYS A 2 -54.65 28.21 -27.04
N TYR A 3 -55.28 28.33 -25.89
CA TYR A 3 -54.60 28.20 -24.59
C TYR A 3 -54.19 26.76 -24.21
N TYR A 4 -54.91 25.76 -24.67
CA TYR A 4 -54.60 24.36 -24.38
C TYR A 4 -53.32 23.83 -25.06
N ARG A 5 -52.91 24.44 -26.16
CA ARG A 5 -51.72 24.04 -26.91
C ARG A 5 -50.42 24.47 -26.26
N TYR A 6 -50.41 25.62 -25.60
CA TYR A 6 -49.23 26.15 -24.90
C TYR A 6 -49.00 25.49 -23.55
N SER A 7 -50.08 25.09 -22.87
CA SER A 7 -50.00 24.34 -21.62
C SER A 7 -49.29 23.02 -21.77
N ASN A 8 -49.60 22.27 -22.80
CA ASN A 8 -48.93 20.95 -23.05
C ASN A 8 -47.46 21.09 -23.44
N ILE A 9 -47.09 22.12 -24.19
CA ILE A 9 -45.69 22.37 -24.57
C ILE A 9 -44.85 22.73 -23.29
N LEU A 10 -45.42 23.49 -22.38
CA LEU A 10 -44.77 23.86 -21.10
C LEU A 10 -44.59 22.64 -20.20
N ILE A 11 -45.59 21.74 -20.15
CA ILE A 11 -45.49 20.47 -19.37
C ILE A 11 -44.43 19.55 -19.92
N TYR A 12 -44.37 19.38 -21.24
CA TYR A 12 -43.34 18.54 -21.88
C TYR A 12 -41.92 19.15 -21.75
N GLY A 13 -41.82 20.48 -21.81
CA GLY A 13 -40.56 21.20 -21.59
C GLY A 13 -40.02 21.02 -20.14
N CYS A 14 -40.91 21.15 -19.15
CA CYS A 14 -40.54 20.89 -17.74
C CYS A 14 -40.19 19.40 -17.50
N LEU A 15 -40.92 18.46 -18.10
CA LEU A 15 -40.63 17.03 -17.97
C LEU A 15 -39.27 16.67 -18.58
N PHE A 16 -38.90 17.28 -19.71
CA PHE A 16 -37.61 17.07 -20.36
C PHE A 16 -36.45 17.69 -19.53
N LEU A 17 -36.70 18.83 -18.87
CA LEU A 17 -35.73 19.48 -17.99
C LEU A 17 -35.46 18.65 -16.72
N VAL A 18 -36.50 18.05 -16.14
CA VAL A 18 -36.40 17.17 -14.97
C VAL A 18 -35.67 15.87 -15.26
N LEU A 19 -35.88 15.28 -16.44
CA LEU A 19 -35.17 14.09 -16.92
C LEU A 19 -33.70 14.38 -17.20
N GLY A 20 -33.34 15.60 -17.62
CA GLY A 20 -31.95 16.01 -17.84
C GLY A 20 -31.14 16.17 -16.54
N LEU A 21 -31.80 16.41 -15.42
CA LEU A 21 -31.13 16.56 -14.11
C LEU A 21 -30.84 15.22 -13.41
N MET A 22 -31.39 14.11 -13.91
CA MET A 22 -31.02 12.76 -13.45
C MET A 22 -29.77 12.20 -14.14
N SER A 23 -29.03 13.02 -14.90
CA SER A 23 -27.80 12.63 -15.56
C SER A 23 -26.73 12.29 -14.54
N CYS A 24 -26.50 11.00 -14.39
CA CYS A 24 -25.26 10.33 -14.00
C CYS A 24 -24.49 10.95 -12.84
N LYS A 25 -24.72 10.47 -11.63
CA LYS A 25 -23.60 10.28 -10.72
C LYS A 25 -22.63 9.34 -11.43
N LYS A 26 -21.61 9.87 -12.05
CA LYS A 26 -20.44 9.09 -12.43
C LYS A 26 -19.79 8.71 -11.11
N ASP A 27 -20.07 7.51 -10.62
CA ASP A 27 -19.20 6.85 -9.68
C ASP A 27 -17.88 6.66 -10.42
N TYR A 28 -16.98 7.63 -10.26
CA TYR A 28 -15.59 7.42 -10.63
C TYR A 28 -15.09 6.30 -9.73
N LEU A 29 -14.73 5.18 -10.31
CA LEU A 29 -13.93 4.15 -9.65
C LEU A 29 -12.56 4.80 -9.32
N THR A 30 -12.51 5.51 -8.21
CA THR A 30 -11.31 6.22 -7.77
C THR A 30 -10.24 5.28 -7.22
N ASP A 31 -10.59 4.00 -7.01
CA ASP A 31 -9.73 2.96 -6.45
C ASP A 31 -9.38 1.82 -7.43
N GLY A 32 -9.80 1.94 -8.71
CA GLY A 32 -9.60 0.87 -9.68
C GLY A 32 -10.35 -0.43 -9.35
N GLY A 33 -11.20 -0.45 -8.32
CA GLY A 33 -11.98 -1.60 -7.89
C GLY A 33 -11.17 -2.73 -7.22
N LEU A 34 -9.87 -2.53 -7.03
CA LEU A 34 -8.94 -3.56 -6.52
C LEU A 34 -8.67 -3.46 -5.01
N ALA A 35 -8.81 -2.29 -4.40
CA ALA A 35 -8.61 -2.08 -2.99
C ALA A 35 -9.75 -1.29 -2.37
N LYS A 36 -10.46 -1.88 -1.40
CA LYS A 36 -11.42 -1.15 -0.56
C LYS A 36 -10.65 -0.52 0.59
N ALA A 37 -10.90 0.77 0.86
CA ALA A 37 -10.28 1.49 1.97
C ALA A 37 -10.55 0.85 3.34
N ASN A 38 -11.66 0.12 3.48
CA ASN A 38 -12.01 -0.63 4.69
C ASN A 38 -12.39 -2.06 4.32
N THR A 39 -11.97 -3.02 5.13
CA THR A 39 -12.33 -4.42 5.01
C THR A 39 -12.90 -4.95 6.32
N SER A 40 -13.83 -5.94 6.23
CA SER A 40 -14.34 -6.66 7.39
C SER A 40 -13.39 -7.75 7.90
N TYR A 41 -12.34 -8.06 7.14
CA TYR A 41 -11.32 -9.03 7.55
C TYR A 41 -10.32 -8.38 8.51
N ASN A 42 -9.80 -9.15 9.49
CA ASN A 42 -8.56 -8.79 10.18
C ASN A 42 -7.38 -8.84 9.19
N THR A 43 -6.20 -8.41 9.61
CA THR A 43 -5.07 -8.29 8.70
C THR A 43 -4.63 -9.63 8.12
N TYR A 44 -4.50 -10.66 8.95
CA TYR A 44 -4.14 -12.01 8.50
C TYR A 44 -5.17 -12.56 7.52
N ASP A 45 -6.46 -12.50 7.86
CA ASP A 45 -7.52 -13.04 7.01
C ASP A 45 -7.65 -12.25 5.70
N TYR A 46 -7.37 -10.94 5.70
CA TYR A 46 -7.32 -10.14 4.47
C TYR A 46 -6.25 -10.63 3.51
N LEU A 47 -5.05 -10.93 4.01
CA LEU A 47 -3.96 -11.47 3.20
C LEU A 47 -4.28 -12.88 2.72
N ALA A 48 -4.76 -13.76 3.61
CA ALA A 48 -5.06 -15.15 3.31
C ALA A 48 -6.23 -15.34 2.32
N ASN A 49 -7.21 -14.43 2.30
CA ASN A 49 -8.35 -14.48 1.39
C ASN A 49 -8.17 -13.60 0.16
N ASN A 50 -6.95 -13.20 -0.17
CA ASN A 50 -6.68 -12.40 -1.36
C ASN A 50 -6.98 -13.18 -2.64
N ALA A 51 -7.97 -12.73 -3.42
CA ALA A 51 -8.45 -13.41 -4.62
C ALA A 51 -7.38 -13.56 -5.73
N TYR A 52 -6.30 -12.81 -5.65
CA TYR A 52 -5.20 -12.82 -6.63
C TYR A 52 -3.98 -13.62 -6.15
N HIS A 53 -4.07 -14.27 -4.99
CA HIS A 53 -2.98 -15.08 -4.43
C HIS A 53 -1.64 -14.33 -4.36
N GLN A 54 -1.68 -13.05 -3.96
CA GLN A 54 -0.48 -12.21 -3.92
C GLN A 54 0.33 -12.34 -2.62
N PHE A 55 -0.19 -13.09 -1.64
CA PHE A 55 0.36 -13.19 -0.30
C PHE A 55 0.49 -14.62 0.20
N ASP A 56 0.38 -15.63 -0.67
CA ASP A 56 0.40 -17.03 -0.25
C ASP A 56 1.73 -17.38 0.46
N THR A 57 2.86 -16.96 -0.10
CA THR A 57 4.18 -17.14 0.53
C THR A 57 4.32 -16.32 1.81
N VAL A 58 3.77 -15.09 1.83
CA VAL A 58 3.76 -14.25 3.05
C VAL A 58 2.98 -14.93 4.16
N ILE A 59 1.82 -15.52 3.87
CA ILE A 59 1.02 -16.29 4.84
C ILE A 59 1.82 -17.51 5.34
N MET A 60 2.51 -18.24 4.45
CA MET A 60 3.35 -19.37 4.85
C MET A 60 4.47 -18.93 5.81
N ILE A 61 5.09 -17.76 5.60
CA ILE A 61 6.10 -17.21 6.50
C ILE A 61 5.47 -16.78 7.84
N ILE A 62 4.29 -16.13 7.82
CA ILE A 62 3.55 -15.74 9.02
C ILE A 62 3.24 -16.98 9.88
N ASP A 63 2.75 -18.05 9.26
CA ASP A 63 2.39 -19.29 9.96
C ASP A 63 3.63 -20.01 10.50
N HIS A 64 4.71 -20.09 9.70
CA HIS A 64 5.95 -20.75 10.10
C HIS A 64 6.58 -20.10 11.35
N PHE A 65 6.59 -18.76 11.43
CA PHE A 65 7.15 -18.04 12.56
C PHE A 65 6.13 -17.66 13.65
N GLY A 66 4.87 -18.12 13.55
CA GLY A 66 3.82 -17.86 14.54
C GLY A 66 3.44 -16.37 14.66
N LEU A 67 3.48 -15.61 13.57
CA LEU A 67 3.29 -14.15 13.56
C LEU A 67 1.84 -13.69 13.36
N LYS A 68 0.86 -14.61 13.35
CA LYS A 68 -0.54 -14.28 13.09
C LYS A 68 -1.09 -13.20 14.01
N ASP A 69 -0.84 -13.33 15.31
CA ASP A 69 -1.29 -12.34 16.29
C ASP A 69 -0.54 -11.01 16.10
N SER A 70 0.77 -11.07 15.81
CA SER A 70 1.58 -9.89 15.55
C SER A 70 1.05 -9.07 14.37
N VAL A 71 0.74 -9.73 13.26
CA VAL A 71 0.17 -9.08 12.06
C VAL A 71 -1.17 -8.41 12.38
N ASN A 72 -2.02 -9.05 13.19
CA ASN A 72 -3.31 -8.50 13.60
C ASN A 72 -3.21 -7.38 14.64
N MET A 73 -2.14 -7.35 15.44
CA MET A 73 -1.92 -6.34 16.48
C MET A 73 -1.14 -5.12 15.98
N ALA A 74 -0.49 -5.20 14.83
CA ALA A 74 0.27 -4.09 14.27
C ALA A 74 -0.63 -2.87 14.02
N GLY A 75 -0.20 -1.70 14.44
CA GLY A 75 -0.85 -0.43 14.11
C GLY A 75 -0.73 -0.11 12.62
N THR A 76 0.46 -0.36 12.04
CA THR A 76 0.73 -0.30 10.61
C THR A 76 1.54 -1.51 10.17
N PHE A 77 1.19 -2.06 9.01
CA PHE A 77 1.95 -3.13 8.36
C PHE A 77 2.18 -2.82 6.88
N PHE A 78 3.43 -2.90 6.44
CA PHE A 78 3.83 -2.83 5.02
C PHE A 78 4.01 -4.25 4.51
N ALA A 79 2.94 -4.87 4.01
CA ALA A 79 2.98 -6.25 3.56
C ALA A 79 3.79 -6.38 2.25
N PRO A 80 4.86 -7.19 2.23
CA PRO A 80 5.48 -7.59 0.97
C PRO A 80 4.51 -8.48 0.17
N THR A 81 4.75 -8.61 -1.12
CA THR A 81 4.01 -9.55 -1.99
C THR A 81 4.86 -10.78 -2.26
N ASP A 82 4.24 -11.84 -2.76
CA ASP A 82 4.95 -13.06 -3.16
C ASP A 82 6.01 -12.77 -4.23
N TYR A 83 5.75 -11.80 -5.11
CA TYR A 83 6.74 -11.33 -6.08
C TYR A 83 7.97 -10.73 -5.41
N SER A 84 7.78 -9.92 -4.36
CA SER A 84 8.89 -9.35 -3.59
C SER A 84 9.68 -10.42 -2.86
N ILE A 85 9.01 -11.43 -2.30
CA ILE A 85 9.64 -12.59 -1.67
C ILE A 85 10.43 -13.42 -2.71
N SER A 86 9.83 -13.69 -3.87
CA SER A 86 10.52 -14.41 -4.96
C SER A 86 11.77 -13.68 -5.44
N ARG A 87 11.74 -12.36 -5.54
CA ARG A 87 12.93 -11.55 -5.90
C ARG A 87 14.01 -11.67 -4.83
N PHE A 88 13.64 -11.58 -3.55
CA PHE A 88 14.55 -11.80 -2.44
C PHE A 88 15.20 -13.19 -2.54
N MET A 89 14.41 -14.25 -2.73
CA MET A 89 14.92 -15.62 -2.87
C MET A 89 15.91 -15.74 -4.04
N ILE A 90 15.60 -15.14 -5.19
CA ILE A 90 16.50 -15.17 -6.37
C ILE A 90 17.81 -14.43 -6.05
N THR A 91 17.74 -13.26 -5.42
CA THR A 91 18.93 -12.44 -5.10
C THR A 91 19.85 -13.16 -4.10
N ASP A 92 19.26 -13.82 -3.10
CA ASP A 92 20.00 -14.53 -2.05
C ASP A 92 20.25 -16.00 -2.39
N THR A 93 19.96 -16.42 -3.63
CA THR A 93 20.19 -17.80 -4.14
C THR A 93 19.45 -18.86 -3.31
N VAL A 94 18.26 -18.53 -2.82
CA VAL A 94 17.37 -19.42 -2.08
C VAL A 94 16.38 -20.05 -3.05
N SER A 95 16.31 -21.40 -3.11
CA SER A 95 15.57 -22.12 -4.15
C SER A 95 14.30 -22.83 -3.65
N SER A 96 14.10 -22.88 -2.34
CA SER A 96 12.93 -23.54 -1.73
C SER A 96 12.42 -22.79 -0.50
N LEU A 97 11.19 -23.10 -0.06
CA LEU A 97 10.65 -22.56 1.20
C LEU A 97 11.42 -23.03 2.43
N ASP A 98 11.88 -24.28 2.43
CA ASP A 98 12.68 -24.80 3.55
C ASP A 98 14.02 -24.06 3.67
N GLU A 99 14.66 -23.78 2.55
CA GLU A 99 15.86 -22.94 2.52
C GLU A 99 15.53 -21.49 2.95
N LEU A 100 14.40 -20.95 2.52
CA LEU A 100 13.96 -19.62 2.94
C LEU A 100 13.80 -19.54 4.47
N TYR A 101 13.11 -20.52 5.08
CA TYR A 101 12.92 -20.57 6.53
C TYR A 101 14.24 -20.72 7.31
N ALA A 102 15.21 -21.42 6.74
CA ALA A 102 16.55 -21.52 7.33
C ALA A 102 17.38 -20.24 7.16
N HIS A 103 17.08 -19.46 6.13
CA HIS A 103 17.82 -18.24 5.78
C HIS A 103 17.32 -16.99 6.50
N ILE A 104 16.01 -16.92 6.80
CA ILE A 104 15.36 -15.78 7.47
C ILE A 104 14.99 -16.09 8.91
N SER A 105 14.59 -15.05 9.64
CA SER A 105 13.97 -15.17 10.97
C SER A 105 12.63 -14.43 10.98
N SER A 106 11.94 -14.43 12.12
CA SER A 106 10.73 -13.62 12.31
C SER A 106 10.95 -12.13 11.99
N LYS A 107 12.19 -11.64 12.14
CA LYS A 107 12.58 -10.26 11.85
C LYS A 107 12.37 -9.88 10.38
N PHE A 108 12.41 -10.84 9.47
CA PHE A 108 12.16 -10.63 8.04
C PHE A 108 10.80 -9.99 7.76
N LEU A 109 9.75 -10.36 8.51
CA LEU A 109 8.44 -9.72 8.38
C LEU A 109 8.20 -8.62 9.43
N THR A 110 8.70 -8.79 10.67
CA THR A 110 8.44 -7.82 11.73
C THR A 110 9.13 -6.47 11.49
N GLN A 111 10.15 -6.41 10.63
CA GLN A 111 10.74 -5.14 10.19
C GLN A 111 9.72 -4.22 9.48
N PHE A 112 8.64 -4.77 8.93
CA PHE A 112 7.58 -4.05 8.25
C PHE A 112 6.38 -3.74 9.15
N MET A 113 6.44 -4.07 10.44
CA MET A 113 5.36 -3.89 11.41
C MET A 113 5.69 -2.77 12.39
N PHE A 114 4.68 -1.98 12.74
CA PHE A 114 4.79 -0.82 13.62
C PHE A 114 3.65 -0.77 14.61
N SER A 115 3.90 -0.25 15.80
CA SER A 115 2.84 0.06 16.76
C SER A 115 2.05 1.32 16.36
N ASP A 116 2.66 2.25 15.60
CA ASP A 116 2.05 3.51 15.20
C ASP A 116 1.01 3.29 14.08
N THR A 117 -0.21 3.77 14.30
CA THR A 117 -1.32 3.75 13.32
C THR A 117 -1.33 4.98 12.41
N ALA A 118 -0.50 5.98 12.67
CA ALA A 118 -0.46 7.24 11.93
C ALA A 118 0.46 7.21 10.70
N ILE A 119 1.10 6.08 10.39
CA ILE A 119 1.94 5.93 9.20
C ILE A 119 1.07 5.74 7.97
N THR A 120 0.67 6.85 7.37
CA THR A 120 -0.24 6.91 6.21
C THR A 120 0.35 7.77 5.10
N LEU A 121 -0.12 7.60 3.87
CA LEU A 121 0.24 8.49 2.75
C LEU A 121 -0.11 9.96 3.05
N ALA A 122 -1.22 10.22 3.76
CA ALA A 122 -1.64 11.57 4.13
C ALA A 122 -0.64 12.24 5.08
N ASN A 123 -0.15 11.49 6.08
CA ASN A 123 0.76 12.00 7.11
C ASN A 123 2.24 11.96 6.71
N ALA A 124 2.59 11.21 5.66
CA ALA A 124 3.96 11.15 5.18
C ALA A 124 4.39 12.49 4.55
N THR A 125 5.67 12.82 4.70
CA THR A 125 6.32 14.01 4.15
C THR A 125 7.26 13.63 2.99
N ALA A 126 7.71 14.61 2.22
CA ALA A 126 8.72 14.40 1.18
C ALA A 126 10.10 14.06 1.80
N SER A 127 10.38 14.59 2.97
CA SER A 127 11.56 14.22 3.75
C SER A 127 11.33 12.89 4.47
N VAL A 128 12.38 12.09 4.61
CA VAL A 128 12.32 10.83 5.36
C VAL A 128 12.07 11.13 6.84
N LYS A 129 11.08 10.46 7.42
CA LYS A 129 10.86 10.41 8.87
C LYS A 129 11.14 9.00 9.35
N THR A 130 11.97 8.87 10.37
CA THR A 130 12.38 7.57 10.92
C THR A 130 11.41 7.04 11.97
N TYR A 131 11.26 5.70 11.99
CA TYR A 131 10.40 4.97 12.92
C TYR A 131 11.08 3.70 13.40
N PRO A 132 10.95 3.34 14.69
CA PRO A 132 11.30 2.02 15.16
C PRO A 132 10.24 1.00 14.67
N ASN A 133 10.71 -0.16 14.25
CA ASN A 133 9.85 -1.28 13.83
C ASN A 133 9.96 -2.45 14.84
N TRP A 134 9.16 -3.49 14.63
CA TRP A 134 9.12 -4.64 15.54
C TRP A 134 10.28 -5.63 15.38
N ALA A 135 11.20 -5.40 14.45
CA ALA A 135 12.45 -6.14 14.35
C ALA A 135 13.57 -5.49 15.19
N ASP A 136 13.26 -4.49 16.02
CA ASP A 136 14.21 -3.68 16.79
C ASP A 136 15.21 -2.91 15.91
N THR A 137 14.77 -2.50 14.72
CA THR A 137 15.55 -1.67 13.80
C THR A 137 14.83 -0.36 13.50
N ILE A 138 15.56 0.58 12.90
CA ILE A 138 15.01 1.86 12.44
C ILE A 138 14.81 1.78 10.93
N CYS A 139 13.68 2.26 10.45
CA CYS A 139 13.42 2.49 9.03
C CYS A 139 12.98 3.92 8.76
N GLY A 140 12.98 4.32 7.51
CA GLY A 140 12.45 5.60 7.05
C GLY A 140 11.10 5.44 6.35
N ILE A 141 10.25 6.46 6.50
CA ILE A 141 9.00 6.58 5.73
C ILE A 141 9.00 7.95 5.06
N LYS A 142 8.69 7.98 3.78
CA LYS A 142 8.48 9.22 3.02
C LYS A 142 7.39 9.06 1.97
N LYS A 143 6.98 10.15 1.33
CA LYS A 143 6.20 10.10 0.10
C LYS A 143 6.93 10.83 -1.01
N THR A 144 6.82 10.31 -2.22
CA THR A 144 7.41 10.94 -3.42
C THR A 144 6.30 11.30 -4.39
N ALA A 145 6.39 12.52 -4.94
CA ALA A 145 5.52 12.99 -6.00
C ALA A 145 6.00 12.46 -7.35
N PHE A 146 5.08 11.91 -8.13
CA PHE A 146 5.31 11.54 -9.52
C PHE A 146 4.38 12.35 -10.41
N THR A 147 4.93 12.95 -11.43
CA THR A 147 4.17 13.77 -12.39
C THR A 147 4.13 13.05 -13.73
N TYR A 148 2.93 12.80 -14.20
CA TYR A 148 2.69 12.29 -15.54
C TYR A 148 2.08 13.40 -16.39
N GLY A 149 2.70 13.68 -17.54
CA GLY A 149 2.24 14.69 -18.49
C GLY A 149 1.88 14.06 -19.83
N ALA A 150 0.69 14.35 -20.34
CA ALA A 150 0.30 14.11 -21.73
C ALA A 150 -0.09 15.44 -22.35
N ALA A 151 0.25 15.64 -23.61
CA ALA A 151 0.22 16.86 -24.44
C ALA A 151 -0.49 18.14 -23.91
N ASN A 152 -1.54 18.05 -23.09
CA ASN A 152 -2.31 19.18 -22.57
C ASN A 152 -2.79 19.02 -21.12
N SER A 153 -2.31 18.02 -20.37
CA SER A 153 -2.64 17.86 -18.96
C SER A 153 -1.51 17.23 -18.17
N THR A 154 -1.23 17.79 -17.01
CA THR A 154 -0.26 17.26 -16.05
C THR A 154 -1.01 16.73 -14.85
N PHE A 155 -0.71 15.48 -14.46
CA PHE A 155 -1.29 14.84 -13.32
C PHE A 155 -0.18 14.45 -12.34
N THR A 156 -0.30 14.88 -11.08
CA THR A 156 0.64 14.55 -10.01
C THR A 156 -0.03 13.61 -9.02
N TYR A 157 0.63 12.51 -8.70
CA TYR A 157 0.23 11.59 -7.66
C TYR A 157 1.39 11.31 -6.70
N TYR A 158 1.06 10.78 -5.52
CA TYR A 158 2.04 10.51 -4.49
C TYR A 158 2.11 9.01 -4.21
N ILE A 159 3.33 8.51 -4.01
CA ILE A 159 3.59 7.14 -3.59
C ILE A 159 4.17 7.17 -2.18
N LEU A 160 3.59 6.37 -1.27
CA LEU A 160 4.17 6.08 0.03
C LEU A 160 5.36 5.14 -0.15
N GLN A 161 6.47 5.44 0.49
CA GLN A 161 7.71 4.69 0.40
C GLN A 161 8.18 4.29 1.80
N TYR A 162 8.55 3.03 1.92
CA TYR A 162 9.31 2.50 3.03
C TYR A 162 10.80 2.55 2.66
N VAL A 163 11.65 3.09 3.53
CA VAL A 163 13.10 3.15 3.34
C VAL A 163 13.74 2.17 4.33
N GLN A 164 14.27 1.08 3.80
CA GLN A 164 15.03 0.11 4.58
C GLN A 164 16.44 0.66 4.75
N ILE A 165 16.70 1.27 5.93
CA ILE A 165 17.99 1.91 6.23
C ILE A 165 19.05 0.83 6.39
N ASN A 166 20.14 0.96 5.64
CA ASN A 166 21.26 0.04 5.66
C ASN A 166 22.52 0.80 6.08
N GLY A 167 22.83 0.76 7.37
CA GLY A 167 23.87 1.60 7.95
C GLY A 167 23.33 2.94 8.47
N VAL A 168 23.74 4.03 7.86
CA VAL A 168 23.29 5.39 8.16
C VAL A 168 22.29 5.84 7.07
N LEU A 169 21.23 6.54 7.48
CA LEU A 169 20.24 7.04 6.50
C LEU A 169 20.89 7.90 5.42
N ASP A 170 20.72 7.53 4.17
CA ASP A 170 21.22 8.25 3.00
C ASP A 170 20.85 9.74 3.02
N GLY A 171 21.81 10.60 2.70
CA GLY A 171 21.63 12.04 2.71
C GLY A 171 21.67 12.69 4.09
N SER A 172 21.94 11.92 5.15
CA SER A 172 22.23 12.46 6.48
C SER A 172 23.65 13.07 6.51
N SER A 173 23.91 13.96 7.48
CA SER A 173 25.27 14.49 7.66
C SER A 173 26.19 13.42 8.24
N GLY A 174 27.38 13.28 7.67
CA GLY A 174 28.42 12.39 8.17
C GLY A 174 28.24 10.92 7.79
N VAL A 175 27.47 10.64 6.72
CA VAL A 175 27.42 9.29 6.10
C VAL A 175 28.81 8.93 5.59
N PRO A 176 29.40 7.77 6.00
CA PRO A 176 30.66 7.29 5.46
C PRO A 176 30.58 7.04 3.93
N ASP A 177 31.70 7.20 3.23
CA ASP A 177 31.75 6.98 1.77
C ASP A 177 31.50 5.51 1.37
N ASP A 178 31.73 4.58 2.31
CA ASP A 178 31.52 3.12 2.14
C ASP A 178 30.22 2.63 2.77
N ASP A 179 29.34 3.53 3.25
CA ASP A 179 28.04 3.16 3.79
C ASP A 179 27.15 2.57 2.68
N PRO A 180 26.52 1.41 2.91
CA PRO A 180 25.69 0.79 1.89
C PRO A 180 24.43 1.61 1.62
N GLU A 181 24.03 1.73 0.35
CA GLU A 181 22.82 2.46 -0.04
C GLU A 181 21.55 1.89 0.61
N ASP A 182 20.67 2.78 1.02
CA ASP A 182 19.35 2.45 1.52
C ASP A 182 18.44 1.87 0.42
N ALA A 183 17.63 0.87 0.77
CA ALA A 183 16.64 0.35 -0.15
C ALA A 183 15.31 1.13 -0.03
N VAL A 184 14.88 1.76 -1.11
CA VAL A 184 13.60 2.49 -1.17
C VAL A 184 12.53 1.60 -1.78
N LEU A 185 11.55 1.19 -0.96
CA LEU A 185 10.49 0.26 -1.31
C LEU A 185 9.18 1.03 -1.53
N ASN A 186 8.66 1.00 -2.76
CA ASN A 186 7.40 1.67 -3.10
C ASN A 186 6.19 0.87 -2.61
N CYS A 187 5.13 1.56 -2.19
CA CYS A 187 3.83 0.93 -1.99
C CYS A 187 3.01 0.98 -3.28
N GLN A 188 2.41 -0.13 -3.68
CA GLN A 188 1.41 -0.18 -4.77
C GLN A 188 0.00 0.08 -4.27
N THR A 189 -0.29 -0.20 -2.99
CA THR A 189 -1.58 0.07 -2.35
C THR A 189 -1.33 0.58 -0.95
N THR A 190 -2.11 1.57 -0.49
CA THR A 190 -1.95 2.17 0.82
C THR A 190 -3.28 2.39 1.54
N GLY A 191 -3.24 2.36 2.87
CA GLY A 191 -4.34 2.81 3.69
C GLY A 191 -5.53 1.87 3.79
N ILE A 192 -5.32 0.56 3.59
CA ILE A 192 -6.36 -0.44 3.83
C ILE A 192 -6.57 -0.57 5.34
N LYS A 193 -7.76 -0.23 5.82
CA LYS A 193 -8.18 -0.39 7.21
C LYS A 193 -8.77 -1.76 7.43
N THR A 194 -8.08 -2.58 8.20
CA THR A 194 -8.56 -3.93 8.59
C THR A 194 -9.45 -3.86 9.83
N SER A 195 -10.27 -4.88 10.05
CA SER A 195 -11.14 -4.96 11.23
C SER A 195 -10.36 -5.10 12.55
N SER A 196 -9.11 -5.53 12.49
CA SER A 196 -8.18 -5.53 13.63
C SER A 196 -7.58 -4.16 13.96
N GLY A 197 -7.86 -3.13 13.15
CA GLY A 197 -7.38 -1.76 13.36
C GLY A 197 -6.07 -1.44 12.65
N THR A 198 -5.43 -2.42 12.00
CA THR A 198 -4.18 -2.24 11.27
C THR A 198 -4.39 -1.33 10.06
N ASN A 199 -3.47 -0.39 9.85
CA ASN A 199 -3.31 0.35 8.61
C ASN A 199 -2.39 -0.45 7.69
N LEU A 200 -2.97 -1.22 6.76
CA LEU A 200 -2.23 -2.09 5.87
C LEU A 200 -1.82 -1.33 4.59
N ASN A 201 -0.54 -1.36 4.29
CA ASN A 201 0.05 -0.90 3.04
C ASN A 201 0.68 -2.11 2.33
N VAL A 202 0.60 -2.17 1.01
CA VAL A 202 1.15 -3.27 0.22
C VAL A 202 2.34 -2.76 -0.58
N LEU A 203 3.49 -3.40 -0.41
CA LEU A 203 4.70 -3.10 -1.17
C LEU A 203 4.55 -3.51 -2.64
N ALA A 204 5.19 -2.78 -3.53
CA ALA A 204 5.12 -3.05 -4.96
C ALA A 204 5.84 -4.35 -5.32
N ASN A 205 5.36 -5.02 -6.36
CA ASN A 205 5.93 -6.28 -6.87
C ASN A 205 7.40 -6.17 -7.32
N THR A 206 7.86 -4.94 -7.62
CA THR A 206 9.24 -4.63 -8.03
C THR A 206 10.17 -4.36 -6.85
N THR A 207 9.69 -4.57 -5.63
CA THR A 207 10.43 -4.28 -4.40
C THR A 207 11.58 -5.28 -4.21
N ASP A 208 12.79 -4.76 -3.98
CA ASP A 208 13.97 -5.54 -3.60
C ASP A 208 14.18 -5.43 -2.09
N ILE A 209 13.63 -6.39 -1.36
CA ILE A 209 13.81 -6.50 0.09
C ILE A 209 15.25 -6.92 0.36
N LYS A 210 15.93 -6.23 1.28
CA LYS A 210 17.22 -6.69 1.79
C LYS A 210 16.98 -7.63 2.96
N GLY A 211 17.62 -8.79 2.95
CA GLY A 211 17.64 -9.71 4.09
C GLY A 211 18.40 -9.09 5.27
N ARG A 212 17.89 -9.29 6.49
CA ARG A 212 18.55 -8.90 7.75
C ARG A 212 18.48 -10.05 8.75
#